data_90c65e22aa36597233db3e92213723c4
#
_entry.id   90c65e22aa36597233db3e92213723c4
#
_cell.length_a   1.000
_cell.length_b   1.000
_cell.length_c   1.000
_cell.angle_alpha   90.00
_cell.angle_beta   90.00
_cell.angle_gamma   90.00
#
_symmetry.space_group_name_H-M   'P 1'
#
loop_
_entity.id
_entity.type
_entity.pdbx_description
1 polymer ?
#
loop_
_entity_poly.entity_id
_entity_poly.type
_entity_poly.pdbx_seq_one_letter_code
_entity_poly.pdbx_strand_id
1 'polypeptide(L)'
;MIILGINISHNSSACLMIAGDVKLAIQEERLVRKKNFTGYPKKSIDFCIEYLKKNKIKADCAVLTTKFLPGFSYKIPLNHYFTIKDYQDFYGEKFYGKIFQNKSVDNYIKNLVKNRSKKYDNHINYDEISHKNIFKNCNHLFIKYLKKQTKNYVNDYKVLDHHSCHANYALYGFETKKNKRIGVVTMDSWGDGRNQTF
;
A
#
# COMPACT_ATOMS: atom_id res chain seq x y z
N MET A 1 15.13 -12.88 13.44
CA MET A 1 14.63 -12.29 12.19
C MET A 1 13.93 -10.98 12.51
N ILE A 2 14.26 -9.91 11.78
CA ILE A 2 13.68 -8.56 11.93
C ILE A 2 12.97 -8.20 10.63
N ILE A 3 11.69 -7.88 10.69
CA ILE A 3 10.85 -7.62 9.52
C ILE A 3 10.24 -6.21 9.64
N LEU A 4 10.38 -5.42 8.57
CA LEU A 4 9.66 -4.16 8.39
C LEU A 4 8.43 -4.41 7.51
N GLY A 5 7.24 -4.48 8.12
CA GLY A 5 5.97 -4.61 7.41
C GLY A 5 5.42 -3.25 6.98
N ILE A 6 4.92 -3.14 5.74
CA ILE A 6 4.47 -1.87 5.15
C ILE A 6 3.15 -2.07 4.42
N ASN A 7 2.13 -1.33 4.85
CA ASN A 7 0.86 -1.18 4.15
C ASN A 7 0.81 0.16 3.43
N ILE A 8 0.64 0.14 2.10
CA ILE A 8 0.58 1.35 1.26
C ILE A 8 -0.86 1.68 0.82
N SER A 9 -1.83 0.89 1.18
CA SER A 9 -3.24 1.10 0.81
C SER A 9 -3.93 2.14 1.72
N HIS A 10 -5.24 2.06 1.87
CA HIS A 10 -5.97 2.86 2.87
C HIS A 10 -5.46 2.53 4.28
N ASN A 11 -5.50 3.52 5.16
CA ASN A 11 -4.93 3.45 6.51
C ASN A 11 -3.47 2.99 6.50
N SER A 12 -2.70 3.55 5.56
CA SER A 12 -1.32 3.17 5.36
C SER A 12 -0.49 3.26 6.64
N SER A 13 0.42 2.32 6.82
CA SER A 13 1.10 2.10 8.09
C SER A 13 2.42 1.38 7.89
N ALA A 14 3.25 1.40 8.92
CA ALA A 14 4.43 0.55 9.01
C ALA A 14 4.51 -0.12 10.39
N CYS A 15 5.10 -1.30 10.44
CA CYS A 15 5.37 -2.02 11.66
C CYS A 15 6.76 -2.66 11.64
N LEU A 16 7.31 -2.88 12.82
CA LEU A 16 8.58 -3.59 13.01
C LEU A 16 8.34 -4.80 13.90
N MET A 17 8.64 -5.97 13.37
CA MET A 17 8.60 -7.25 14.07
C MET A 17 10.02 -7.73 14.35
N ILE A 18 10.32 -8.14 15.59
CA ILE A 18 11.61 -8.68 16.00
C ILE A 18 11.39 -10.00 16.69
N ALA A 19 11.98 -11.07 16.17
CA ALA A 19 11.89 -12.42 16.70
C ALA A 19 10.44 -12.94 16.92
N GLY A 20 9.51 -12.51 16.07
CA GLY A 20 8.09 -12.87 16.16
C GLY A 20 7.21 -11.88 16.91
N ASP A 21 7.80 -10.95 17.69
CA ASP A 21 7.05 -9.94 18.45
C ASP A 21 6.94 -8.64 17.68
N VAL A 22 5.76 -8.03 17.67
CA VAL A 22 5.55 -6.68 17.14
C VAL A 22 6.11 -5.67 18.14
N LYS A 23 7.22 -5.02 17.79
CA LYS A 23 7.86 -4.00 18.64
C LYS A 23 7.33 -2.59 18.37
N LEU A 24 6.99 -2.29 17.14
CA LEU A 24 6.40 -1.03 16.71
C LEU A 24 5.28 -1.28 15.70
N ALA A 25 4.20 -0.52 15.78
CA ALA A 25 3.18 -0.43 14.75
C ALA A 25 2.59 0.98 14.77
N ILE A 26 2.62 1.66 13.63
CA ILE A 26 2.14 3.03 13.54
C ILE A 26 1.47 3.31 12.21
N GLN A 27 0.34 3.99 12.26
CA GLN A 27 -0.37 4.48 11.08
C GLN A 27 0.17 5.86 10.67
N GLU A 28 0.30 6.08 9.38
CA GLU A 28 0.77 7.34 8.81
C GLU A 28 -0.09 8.53 9.24
N GLU A 29 -1.41 8.32 9.38
CA GLU A 29 -2.37 9.34 9.82
C GLU A 29 -2.01 9.98 11.16
N ARG A 30 -1.36 9.22 12.07
CA ARG A 30 -0.95 9.73 13.39
C ARG A 30 0.18 10.75 13.28
N LEU A 31 1.07 10.53 12.32
CA LEU A 31 2.25 11.35 12.09
C LEU A 31 2.00 12.55 11.17
N VAL A 32 1.10 12.39 10.19
CA VAL A 32 0.75 13.46 9.25
C VAL A 32 -0.48 14.26 9.68
N ARG A 33 -1.14 13.87 10.78
CA ARG A 33 -2.38 14.49 11.29
C ARG A 33 -3.51 14.51 10.27
N LYS A 34 -3.65 13.42 9.50
CA LYS A 34 -4.61 13.32 8.42
C LYS A 34 -5.29 11.97 8.45
N LYS A 35 -6.55 11.97 8.91
CA LYS A 35 -7.36 10.77 9.10
C LYS A 35 -7.55 9.99 7.79
N ASN A 36 -7.58 8.67 7.88
CA ASN A 36 -7.74 7.74 6.76
C ASN A 36 -6.68 7.96 5.66
N PHE A 37 -5.43 8.24 6.06
CA PHE A 37 -4.35 8.46 5.10
C PHE A 37 -4.19 7.25 4.18
N THR A 38 -4.16 7.51 2.88
CA THR A 38 -3.97 6.51 1.84
C THR A 38 -2.75 6.88 1.01
N GLY A 39 -1.85 5.92 0.78
CA GLY A 39 -0.66 6.14 -0.02
C GLY A 39 0.62 5.66 0.66
N TYR A 40 1.75 6.18 0.24
CA TYR A 40 3.05 5.75 0.73
C TYR A 40 3.32 6.27 2.15
N PRO A 41 3.49 5.40 3.18
CA PRO A 41 3.60 5.79 4.58
C PRO A 41 5.01 6.22 4.95
N LYS A 42 5.47 7.34 4.38
CA LYS A 42 6.85 7.79 4.52
C LYS A 42 7.28 8.00 5.97
N LYS A 43 6.47 8.72 6.75
CA LYS A 43 6.83 9.03 8.15
C LYS A 43 6.75 7.81 9.05
N SER A 44 5.81 6.89 8.79
CA SER A 44 5.73 5.63 9.53
C SER A 44 6.96 4.75 9.27
N ILE A 45 7.44 4.72 8.02
CA ILE A 45 8.68 4.04 7.67
C ILE A 45 9.88 4.72 8.35
N ASP A 46 9.98 6.06 8.30
CA ASP A 46 11.05 6.81 8.97
C ASP A 46 11.07 6.51 10.48
N PHE A 47 9.88 6.45 11.12
CA PHE A 47 9.76 6.11 12.54
C PHE A 47 10.32 4.71 12.86
N CYS A 48 10.03 3.71 12.02
CA CYS A 48 10.62 2.38 12.16
C CYS A 48 12.14 2.38 11.92
N ILE A 49 12.61 3.15 10.94
CA ILE A 49 14.05 3.28 10.65
C ILE A 49 14.79 3.94 11.80
N GLU A 50 14.21 4.94 12.45
CA GLU A 50 14.80 5.58 13.63
C GLU A 50 15.01 4.59 14.78
N TYR A 51 14.07 3.68 14.99
CA TYR A 51 14.24 2.59 15.95
C TYR A 51 15.41 1.68 15.59
N LEU A 52 15.52 1.26 14.32
CA LEU A 52 16.63 0.44 13.84
C LEU A 52 17.97 1.16 14.05
N LYS A 53 18.05 2.45 13.73
CA LYS A 53 19.22 3.30 13.94
C LYS A 53 19.63 3.34 15.41
N LYS A 54 18.68 3.69 16.29
CA LYS A 54 18.92 3.82 17.73
C LYS A 54 19.46 2.54 18.34
N ASN A 55 18.98 1.39 17.88
CA ASN A 55 19.38 0.09 18.38
C ASN A 55 20.58 -0.53 17.61
N LYS A 56 21.12 0.17 16.58
CA LYS A 56 22.22 -0.31 15.74
C LYS A 56 21.96 -1.67 15.08
N ILE A 57 20.72 -1.93 14.68
CA ILE A 57 20.28 -3.16 14.03
C ILE A 57 19.73 -2.87 12.63
N LYS A 58 19.59 -3.92 11.81
CA LYS A 58 19.00 -3.85 10.46
C LYS A 58 17.83 -4.82 10.35
N ALA A 59 16.85 -4.48 9.54
CA ALA A 59 15.81 -5.40 9.17
C ALA A 59 16.34 -6.40 8.12
N ASP A 60 16.04 -7.67 8.33
CA ASP A 60 16.37 -8.73 7.37
C ASP A 60 15.58 -8.55 6.08
N CYS A 61 14.30 -8.12 6.21
CA CYS A 61 13.42 -7.93 5.08
C CYS A 61 12.42 -6.80 5.32
N ALA A 62 12.12 -6.01 4.28
CA ALA A 62 10.93 -5.18 4.19
C ALA A 62 9.86 -5.85 3.34
N VAL A 63 8.62 -5.88 3.84
CA VAL A 63 7.51 -6.59 3.22
C VAL A 63 6.38 -5.62 2.91
N LEU A 64 6.03 -5.51 1.62
CA LEU A 64 4.81 -4.85 1.17
C LEU A 64 3.64 -5.83 1.21
N THR A 65 2.50 -5.42 1.77
CA THR A 65 1.35 -6.29 2.04
C THR A 65 0.32 -6.34 0.92
N THR A 66 0.68 -5.96 -0.31
CA THR A 66 -0.20 -6.03 -1.47
C THR A 66 0.60 -6.09 -2.77
N LYS A 67 0.17 -6.91 -3.72
CA LYS A 67 0.76 -7.03 -5.05
C LYS A 67 0.21 -6.00 -6.03
N PHE A 68 -1.08 -5.75 -5.94
CA PHE A 68 -1.80 -4.89 -6.87
C PHE A 68 -2.53 -3.81 -6.10
N LEU A 69 -1.97 -2.64 -6.08
CA LEU A 69 -2.71 -1.51 -5.58
C LEU A 69 -3.67 -1.01 -6.66
N PRO A 70 -4.95 -0.77 -6.34
CA PRO A 70 -5.86 -0.16 -7.31
C PRO A 70 -5.29 1.15 -7.81
N GLY A 71 -5.21 1.33 -9.14
CA GLY A 71 -4.53 2.47 -9.75
C GLY A 71 -4.99 3.83 -9.24
N PHE A 72 -6.22 3.95 -8.78
CA PHE A 72 -6.75 5.17 -8.18
C PHE A 72 -6.48 5.30 -6.67
N SER A 73 -6.16 4.24 -5.94
CA SER A 73 -5.75 4.36 -4.53
C SER A 73 -4.48 5.18 -4.33
N TYR A 74 -3.64 5.24 -5.36
CA TYR A 74 -2.47 6.13 -5.35
C TYR A 74 -2.78 7.52 -5.80
N LYS A 75 -3.75 7.63 -6.67
CA LYS A 75 -4.04 8.82 -7.43
C LYS A 75 -5.11 9.67 -6.80
N ILE A 76 -5.85 9.07 -5.84
CA ILE A 76 -6.76 9.78 -4.96
C ILE A 76 -6.17 9.68 -3.55
N PRO A 77 -5.10 10.42 -3.26
CA PRO A 77 -4.55 10.43 -1.93
C PRO A 77 -5.59 11.08 -1.05
N LEU A 78 -6.47 10.34 -0.45
CA LEU A 78 -7.45 10.76 0.53
C LEU A 78 -8.86 10.92 -0.03
N ASN A 79 -9.64 9.93 0.28
CA ASN A 79 -11.08 9.91 0.01
C ASN A 79 -11.83 11.15 0.48
N HIS A 80 -11.35 11.87 1.49
CA HIS A 80 -12.04 13.06 1.99
C HIS A 80 -11.83 14.34 1.17
N TYR A 81 -10.97 14.31 0.15
CA TYR A 81 -10.90 15.37 -0.86
C TYR A 81 -11.57 14.99 -2.17
N PHE A 82 -12.13 13.80 -2.24
CA PHE A 82 -12.89 13.34 -3.37
C PHE A 82 -14.28 13.99 -3.32
N THR A 83 -14.49 14.97 -4.19
CA THR A 83 -15.74 15.69 -4.27
C THR A 83 -16.78 14.89 -5.06
N ILE A 84 -18.06 15.27 -4.96
CA ILE A 84 -19.14 14.73 -5.79
C ILE A 84 -18.79 14.85 -7.28
N LYS A 85 -18.20 15.98 -7.67
CA LYS A 85 -17.73 16.19 -9.05
C LYS A 85 -16.65 15.19 -9.45
N ASP A 86 -15.67 14.92 -8.61
CA ASP A 86 -14.64 13.91 -8.88
C ASP A 86 -15.26 12.51 -9.04
N TYR A 87 -16.30 12.21 -8.27
CA TYR A 87 -17.03 10.95 -8.38
C TYR A 87 -17.80 10.87 -9.71
N GLN A 88 -18.50 11.91 -10.09
CA GLN A 88 -19.22 12.00 -11.35
C GLN A 88 -18.27 11.90 -12.55
N ASP A 89 -17.16 12.63 -12.52
CA ASP A 89 -16.13 12.60 -13.57
C ASP A 89 -15.49 11.21 -13.66
N PHE A 90 -15.22 10.56 -12.51
CA PHE A 90 -14.66 9.22 -12.47
C PHE A 90 -15.60 8.18 -13.10
N TYR A 91 -16.86 8.16 -12.71
CA TYR A 91 -17.83 7.21 -13.27
C TYR A 91 -18.22 7.56 -14.70
N GLY A 92 -18.42 8.83 -15.01
CA GLY A 92 -18.73 9.29 -16.36
C GLY A 92 -17.62 9.00 -17.35
N GLU A 93 -16.39 9.39 -17.03
CA GLU A 93 -15.25 9.18 -17.93
C GLU A 93 -14.76 7.74 -17.96
N LYS A 94 -14.63 7.09 -16.81
CA LYS A 94 -14.06 5.76 -16.72
C LYS A 94 -15.00 4.66 -17.17
N PHE A 95 -16.26 4.70 -16.76
CA PHE A 95 -17.21 3.66 -17.09
C PHE A 95 -18.05 4.00 -18.31
N TYR A 96 -18.80 5.08 -18.25
CA TYR A 96 -19.71 5.45 -19.33
C TYR A 96 -18.99 5.82 -20.60
N GLY A 97 -17.98 6.69 -20.52
CA GLY A 97 -17.17 7.12 -21.67
C GLY A 97 -16.46 5.98 -22.36
N LYS A 98 -15.90 5.04 -21.58
CA LYS A 98 -15.20 3.87 -22.13
C LYS A 98 -16.15 2.82 -22.70
N ILE A 99 -17.23 2.51 -22.00
CA ILE A 99 -18.13 1.42 -22.38
C ILE A 99 -19.04 1.83 -23.52
N PHE A 100 -19.58 3.04 -23.48
CA PHE A 100 -20.63 3.49 -24.43
C PHE A 100 -20.14 4.51 -25.47
N GLN A 101 -19.02 5.19 -25.24
CA GLN A 101 -18.52 6.23 -26.13
C GLN A 101 -17.13 5.98 -26.69
N ASN A 102 -16.54 4.83 -26.39
CA ASN A 102 -15.20 4.41 -26.83
C ASN A 102 -14.08 5.44 -26.53
N LYS A 103 -14.24 6.22 -25.45
CA LYS A 103 -13.28 7.25 -25.05
C LYS A 103 -12.09 6.65 -24.29
N SER A 104 -10.89 7.22 -24.52
CA SER A 104 -9.71 6.88 -23.74
C SER A 104 -9.78 7.48 -22.33
N VAL A 105 -9.49 6.67 -21.32
CA VAL A 105 -9.48 7.07 -19.89
C VAL A 105 -8.15 7.73 -19.48
N ASP A 106 -7.16 7.72 -20.38
CA ASP A 106 -5.78 8.12 -20.08
C ASP A 106 -5.65 9.56 -19.61
N ASN A 107 -6.37 10.47 -20.24
CA ASN A 107 -6.30 11.90 -19.92
C ASN A 107 -6.92 12.24 -18.57
N TYR A 108 -8.03 11.61 -18.21
CA TYR A 108 -8.68 11.80 -16.91
C TYR A 108 -7.76 11.41 -15.76
N ILE A 109 -7.18 10.21 -15.85
CA ILE A 109 -6.28 9.70 -14.81
C ILE A 109 -5.01 10.58 -14.71
N LYS A 110 -4.42 10.99 -15.84
CA LYS A 110 -3.27 11.89 -15.86
C LYS A 110 -3.57 13.22 -15.17
N ASN A 111 -4.71 13.83 -15.47
CA ASN A 111 -5.11 15.10 -14.87
C ASN A 111 -5.38 14.98 -13.36
N LEU A 112 -6.02 13.93 -12.92
CA LEU A 112 -6.28 13.64 -11.51
C LEU A 112 -4.97 13.51 -10.72
N VAL A 113 -3.97 12.83 -11.29
CA VAL A 113 -2.63 12.67 -10.72
C VAL A 113 -1.88 13.98 -10.65
N LYS A 114 -1.81 14.69 -11.79
CA LYS A 114 -1.03 15.93 -11.92
C LYS A 114 -1.48 17.00 -10.94
N ASN A 115 -2.77 17.09 -10.68
CA ASN A 115 -3.33 18.15 -9.84
C ASN A 115 -3.29 17.82 -8.34
N ARG A 116 -3.23 16.55 -7.94
CA ARG A 116 -3.35 16.15 -6.54
C ARG A 116 -2.08 15.55 -5.93
N SER A 117 -1.24 14.87 -6.71
CA SER A 117 -0.01 14.27 -6.21
C SER A 117 0.97 15.28 -5.65
N LYS A 118 1.10 16.44 -6.30
CA LYS A 118 2.00 17.52 -5.86
C LYS A 118 1.72 18.05 -4.46
N LYS A 119 0.49 17.97 -3.99
CA LYS A 119 0.09 18.52 -2.69
C LYS A 119 0.39 17.57 -1.53
N TYR A 120 0.42 16.25 -1.76
CA TYR A 120 0.40 15.26 -0.68
C TYR A 120 1.57 14.28 -0.69
N ASP A 121 2.18 14.04 -1.85
CA ASP A 121 3.21 13.05 -2.04
C ASP A 121 4.35 13.57 -2.93
N ASN A 122 5.03 14.63 -2.47
CA ASN A 122 6.15 15.25 -3.18
C ASN A 122 7.32 14.29 -3.41
N HIS A 123 7.27 13.08 -2.81
CA HIS A 123 8.36 12.12 -2.80
C HIS A 123 8.27 11.11 -3.93
N ILE A 124 7.06 10.94 -4.51
CA ILE A 124 6.81 9.93 -5.54
C ILE A 124 6.51 10.64 -6.84
N ASN A 125 7.33 10.38 -7.85
CA ASN A 125 7.05 10.85 -9.20
C ASN A 125 6.02 9.93 -9.86
N TYR A 126 4.75 10.30 -9.78
CA TYR A 126 3.65 9.56 -10.38
C TYR A 126 3.63 9.64 -11.92
N ASP A 127 4.38 10.54 -12.54
CA ASP A 127 4.51 10.61 -14.00
C ASP A 127 5.24 9.38 -14.57
N GLU A 128 5.98 8.64 -13.72
CA GLU A 128 6.58 7.35 -14.09
C GLU A 128 5.54 6.24 -14.25
N ILE A 129 4.28 6.45 -13.83
CA ILE A 129 3.22 5.46 -13.93
C ILE A 129 2.46 5.66 -15.26
N SER A 130 2.69 4.79 -16.23
CA SER A 130 1.87 4.77 -17.44
C SER A 130 0.55 4.03 -17.18
N HIS A 131 -0.52 4.44 -17.88
CA HIS A 131 -1.83 3.79 -17.77
C HIS A 131 -1.79 2.29 -18.13
N LYS A 132 -1.01 1.93 -19.16
CA LYS A 132 -0.87 0.53 -19.60
C LYS A 132 -0.24 -0.38 -18.55
N ASN A 133 0.50 0.19 -17.60
CA ASN A 133 1.29 -0.54 -16.62
C ASN A 133 0.87 -0.27 -15.16
N ILE A 134 -0.26 0.42 -14.95
CA ILE A 134 -0.64 0.93 -13.64
C ILE A 134 -0.68 -0.17 -12.56
N PHE A 135 -1.13 -1.36 -12.91
CA PHE A 135 -1.19 -2.50 -11.98
C PHE A 135 0.16 -3.22 -11.81
N LYS A 136 1.02 -3.21 -12.84
CA LYS A 136 2.32 -3.89 -12.80
C LYS A 136 3.44 -3.00 -12.26
N ASN A 137 3.44 -1.73 -12.64
CA ASN A 137 4.57 -0.82 -12.35
C ASN A 137 4.49 -0.15 -10.99
N CYS A 138 3.30 -0.13 -10.37
CA CYS A 138 3.16 0.54 -9.08
C CYS A 138 4.00 -0.12 -7.98
N ASN A 139 3.98 -1.44 -7.85
CA ASN A 139 4.81 -2.12 -6.86
C ASN A 139 6.30 -1.89 -7.12
N HIS A 140 6.71 -1.87 -8.38
CA HIS A 140 8.10 -1.60 -8.73
C HIS A 140 8.50 -0.18 -8.33
N LEU A 141 7.65 0.80 -8.56
CA LEU A 141 7.85 2.18 -8.16
C LEU A 141 7.98 2.31 -6.64
N PHE A 142 7.06 1.71 -5.87
CA PHE A 142 7.13 1.77 -4.41
C PHE A 142 8.34 1.05 -3.85
N ILE A 143 8.72 -0.09 -4.39
CA ILE A 143 9.96 -0.77 -4.01
C ILE A 143 11.18 0.09 -4.32
N LYS A 144 11.21 0.79 -5.46
CA LYS A 144 12.28 1.74 -5.80
C LYS A 144 12.41 2.84 -4.74
N TYR A 145 11.30 3.47 -4.34
CA TYR A 145 11.30 4.50 -3.30
C TYR A 145 11.62 3.92 -1.92
N LEU A 146 11.10 2.77 -1.59
CA LEU A 146 11.39 2.07 -0.35
C LEU A 146 12.89 1.75 -0.24
N LYS A 147 13.49 1.19 -1.28
CA LYS A 147 14.93 0.94 -1.35
C LYS A 147 15.74 2.21 -1.14
N LYS A 148 15.34 3.33 -1.75
CA LYS A 148 16.02 4.62 -1.57
C LYS A 148 15.92 5.11 -0.12
N GLN A 149 14.75 5.00 0.51
CA GLN A 149 14.50 5.46 1.88
C GLN A 149 15.20 4.59 2.92
N THR A 150 15.28 3.28 2.68
CA THR A 150 15.71 2.28 3.68
C THR A 150 17.05 1.62 3.38
N LYS A 151 17.78 2.10 2.37
CA LYS A 151 19.00 1.49 1.77
C LYS A 151 20.01 0.91 2.77
N ASN A 152 20.22 1.58 3.89
CA ASN A 152 21.25 1.18 4.87
C ASN A 152 20.69 0.32 6.01
N TYR A 153 19.39 0.12 6.08
CA TYR A 153 18.70 -0.48 7.23
C TYR A 153 17.87 -1.71 6.89
N VAL A 154 17.76 -2.08 5.61
CA VAL A 154 16.98 -3.22 5.13
C VAL A 154 17.83 -4.01 4.12
N ASN A 155 17.92 -5.33 4.32
CA ASN A 155 18.72 -6.21 3.48
C ASN A 155 17.97 -6.71 2.24
N ASP A 156 16.68 -7.08 2.39
CA ASP A 156 15.87 -7.67 1.32
C ASP A 156 14.46 -7.04 1.25
N TYR A 157 13.77 -7.22 0.11
CA TYR A 157 12.46 -6.61 -0.16
C TYR A 157 11.52 -7.62 -0.78
N LYS A 158 10.36 -7.83 -0.18
CA LYS A 158 9.34 -8.76 -0.65
C LYS A 158 7.97 -8.09 -0.79
N VAL A 159 7.17 -8.66 -1.67
CA VAL A 159 5.75 -8.27 -1.82
C VAL A 159 4.92 -9.51 -1.54
N LEU A 160 4.01 -9.42 -0.58
CA LEU A 160 3.05 -10.46 -0.27
C LEU A 160 1.69 -10.15 -0.89
N ASP A 161 0.96 -11.19 -1.17
CA ASP A 161 -0.43 -11.12 -1.59
C ASP A 161 -1.31 -10.59 -0.44
N HIS A 162 -2.26 -9.72 -0.76
CA HIS A 162 -3.15 -9.10 0.21
C HIS A 162 -3.93 -10.11 1.05
N HIS A 163 -4.57 -11.09 0.40
CA HIS A 163 -5.32 -12.13 1.10
C HIS A 163 -4.42 -13.07 1.90
N SER A 164 -3.21 -13.34 1.42
CA SER A 164 -2.21 -14.06 2.21
C SER A 164 -1.84 -13.31 3.50
N CYS A 165 -1.81 -11.98 3.48
CA CYS A 165 -1.57 -11.19 4.68
C CYS A 165 -2.73 -11.33 5.68
N HIS A 166 -3.99 -11.31 5.22
CA HIS A 166 -5.16 -11.57 6.07
C HIS A 166 -5.13 -12.97 6.68
N ALA A 167 -4.83 -14.00 5.87
CA ALA A 167 -4.73 -15.38 6.34
C ALA A 167 -3.64 -15.56 7.40
N ASN A 168 -2.46 -15.00 7.17
CA ASN A 168 -1.36 -15.07 8.13
C ASN A 168 -1.65 -14.28 9.41
N TYR A 169 -2.36 -13.15 9.32
CA TYR A 169 -2.79 -12.39 10.49
C TYR A 169 -3.76 -13.20 11.36
N ALA A 170 -4.74 -13.87 10.74
CA ALA A 170 -5.67 -14.75 11.45
C ALA A 170 -4.92 -15.91 12.16
N LEU A 171 -3.98 -16.54 11.45
CA LEU A 171 -3.16 -17.63 12.01
C LEU A 171 -2.23 -17.16 13.13
N TYR A 172 -1.67 -15.96 13.04
CA TYR A 172 -0.81 -15.38 14.06
C TYR A 172 -1.53 -15.14 15.38
N GLY A 173 -2.80 -14.75 15.33
CA GLY A 173 -3.66 -14.53 16.50
C GLY A 173 -4.32 -15.81 17.06
N PHE A 174 -4.13 -16.96 16.41
CA PHE A 174 -4.81 -18.19 16.74
C PHE A 174 -3.83 -19.26 17.27
N GLU A 175 -4.10 -19.80 18.45
CA GLU A 175 -3.33 -20.93 18.97
C GLU A 175 -3.61 -22.20 18.15
N THR A 176 -2.70 -22.55 17.27
CA THR A 176 -2.81 -23.76 16.46
C THR A 176 -2.23 -24.94 17.20
N LYS A 177 -3.01 -26.01 17.41
CA LYS A 177 -2.45 -27.28 17.87
C LYS A 177 -1.53 -27.84 16.78
N LYS A 178 -0.28 -28.18 17.17
CA LYS A 178 0.69 -28.81 16.27
C LYS A 178 0.04 -30.00 15.56
N ASN A 179 0.31 -30.17 14.26
CA ASN A 179 -0.14 -31.27 13.40
C ASN A 179 -1.62 -31.26 12.95
N LYS A 180 -2.36 -30.18 13.05
CA LYS A 180 -3.68 -30.07 12.41
C LYS A 180 -3.60 -29.36 11.07
N ARG A 181 -4.33 -29.86 10.10
CA ARG A 181 -4.58 -29.12 8.86
C ARG A 181 -5.60 -28.03 9.16
N ILE A 182 -5.28 -26.80 8.76
CA ILE A 182 -6.12 -25.63 8.99
C ILE A 182 -6.50 -25.04 7.65
N GLY A 183 -7.80 -24.94 7.39
CA GLY A 183 -8.33 -24.16 6.28
C GLY A 183 -8.51 -22.70 6.72
N VAL A 184 -8.14 -21.77 5.88
CA VAL A 184 -8.35 -20.33 6.13
C VAL A 184 -9.14 -19.74 4.98
N VAL A 185 -10.24 -19.08 5.32
CA VAL A 185 -11.05 -18.33 4.37
C VAL A 185 -10.82 -16.84 4.62
N THR A 186 -10.49 -16.10 3.58
CA THR A 186 -10.41 -14.64 3.65
C THR A 186 -11.51 -14.01 2.81
N MET A 187 -12.19 -13.02 3.38
CA MET A 187 -13.24 -12.25 2.70
C MET A 187 -12.94 -10.76 2.88
N ASP A 188 -12.84 -10.05 1.78
CA ASP A 188 -12.59 -8.60 1.77
C ASP A 188 -13.42 -7.95 0.66
N SER A 189 -13.65 -6.65 0.75
CA SER A 189 -14.34 -5.91 -0.31
C SER A 189 -13.54 -5.96 -1.61
N TRP A 190 -12.21 -5.84 -1.53
CA TRP A 190 -11.30 -5.98 -2.65
C TRP A 190 -9.83 -5.94 -2.23
N GLY A 191 -9.04 -6.93 -2.65
CA GLY A 191 -7.60 -6.99 -2.43
C GLY A 191 -6.89 -7.81 -3.49
N ASP A 192 -5.86 -7.25 -4.14
CA ASP A 192 -5.07 -7.89 -5.19
C ASP A 192 -5.90 -8.51 -6.33
N GLY A 193 -7.00 -7.84 -6.72
CA GLY A 193 -7.90 -8.29 -7.79
C GLY A 193 -8.88 -9.39 -7.39
N ARG A 194 -9.01 -9.67 -6.11
CA ARG A 194 -9.90 -10.70 -5.54
C ARG A 194 -10.65 -10.14 -4.35
N ASN A 195 -11.80 -10.69 -4.04
CA ASN A 195 -12.60 -10.40 -2.84
C ASN A 195 -12.67 -11.56 -1.86
N GLN A 196 -12.26 -12.75 -2.26
CA GLN A 196 -12.17 -13.90 -1.35
C GLN A 196 -11.12 -14.90 -1.80
N THR A 197 -10.59 -15.66 -0.86
CA THR A 197 -9.73 -16.83 -1.08
C THR A 197 -10.01 -17.91 -0.04
N PHE A 198 -9.70 -19.16 -0.37
CA PHE A 198 -9.74 -20.30 0.53
C PHE A 198 -8.60 -21.26 0.17
#